data_339ea7471e1060e485279ae3ef964bb7
#
_entry.id   339ea7471e1060e485279ae3ef964bb7
#
_cell.length_a   1.000
_cell.length_b   1.000
_cell.length_c   1.000
_cell.angle_alpha   90.00
_cell.angle_beta   90.00
_cell.angle_gamma   90.00
#
_symmetry.space_group_name_H-M   'P 1'
#
loop_
_entity.id
_entity.type
_entity.pdbx_description
1 polymer ?
#
loop_
_entity_poly.entity_id
_entity_poly.type
_entity_poly.pdbx_seq_one_letter_code
_entity_poly.pdbx_strand_id
1 'polypeptide(L)'
;VPESSRWYAANLRIVEAIGSLKRVRDEKKDDVVGEINEMLDVQRAESAQEKWSLSQILTVKWARKLLYIGIVLGIADQLTGINTAMYYTPKILNAAGVPMEDAITLNVVSGGISAIGSAVGLWLVARFARRHVGMYQELGITISLAALSAVFAVFISPYLDGEGNISGAPTFAPWLVLGIVCIFVFIKQSGTVSWVLVSEIYPAAVRGTALGIAVGTLWLANA
;
A
#
# COMPACT_ATOMS: atom_id res chain seq x y z
N VAL A 1 18.78 1.92 17.35
CA VAL A 1 17.47 2.59 17.33
C VAL A 1 16.73 2.14 18.58
N PRO A 2 16.19 3.03 19.42
CA PRO A 2 15.40 2.62 20.57
C PRO A 2 14.12 1.94 20.13
N GLU A 3 13.69 0.93 20.88
CA GLU A 3 12.43 0.23 20.66
C GLU A 3 11.22 1.11 21.00
N SER A 4 10.03 0.73 20.51
CA SER A 4 8.81 1.46 20.81
C SER A 4 8.38 1.32 22.27
N SER A 5 7.67 2.32 22.81
CA SER A 5 7.09 2.26 24.15
C SER A 5 6.21 1.02 24.37
N ARG A 6 5.45 0.63 23.35
CA ARG A 6 4.62 -0.61 23.37
C ARG A 6 5.46 -1.86 23.46
N TRP A 7 6.59 -1.94 22.75
CA TRP A 7 7.49 -3.09 22.82
C TRP A 7 8.11 -3.23 24.22
N TYR A 8 8.57 -2.10 24.80
CA TYR A 8 9.08 -2.10 26.16
C TYR A 8 8.01 -2.51 27.17
N ALA A 9 6.79 -2.01 27.06
CA ALA A 9 5.67 -2.39 27.91
C ALA A 9 5.32 -3.89 27.78
N ALA A 10 5.29 -4.42 26.55
CA ALA A 10 5.07 -5.83 26.29
C ALA A 10 6.13 -6.77 26.92
N ASN A 11 7.36 -6.28 27.07
CA ASN A 11 8.46 -7.00 27.72
C ASN A 11 8.64 -6.65 29.21
N LEU A 12 7.64 -5.99 29.82
CA LEU A 12 7.63 -5.56 31.22
C LEU A 12 8.79 -4.61 31.61
N ARG A 13 9.39 -3.94 30.62
CA ARG A 13 10.46 -2.94 30.80
C ARG A 13 9.87 -1.54 30.95
N ILE A 14 9.17 -1.31 32.08
CA ILE A 14 8.32 -0.13 32.27
C ILE A 14 9.13 1.18 32.29
N VAL A 15 10.33 1.18 32.87
CA VAL A 15 11.17 2.37 32.95
C VAL A 15 11.58 2.84 31.56
N GLU A 16 11.96 1.91 30.70
CA GLU A 16 12.35 2.21 29.32
C GLU A 16 11.12 2.56 28.47
N ALA A 17 9.95 1.97 28.74
CA ALA A 17 8.69 2.32 28.09
C ALA A 17 8.33 3.80 28.37
N ILE A 18 8.41 4.23 29.63
CA ILE A 18 8.20 5.62 30.04
C ILE A 18 9.24 6.54 29.38
N GLY A 19 10.52 6.16 29.41
CA GLY A 19 11.60 6.94 28.79
C GLY A 19 11.44 7.09 27.27
N SER A 20 10.94 6.05 26.58
CA SER A 20 10.66 6.09 25.15
C SER A 20 9.44 6.99 24.86
N LEU A 21 8.37 6.91 25.67
CA LEU A 21 7.15 7.70 25.48
C LEU A 21 7.38 9.20 25.75
N LYS A 22 8.17 9.55 26.77
CA LYS A 22 8.55 10.93 27.10
C LYS A 22 9.33 11.65 26.00
N ARG A 23 9.94 10.94 25.05
CA ARG A 23 10.59 11.54 23.87
C ARG A 23 9.60 12.06 22.82
N VAL A 24 8.37 11.59 22.86
CA VAL A 24 7.32 11.86 21.84
C VAL A 24 6.14 12.61 22.45
N ARG A 25 5.99 12.62 23.77
CA ARG A 25 4.91 13.25 24.53
C ARG A 25 5.40 14.45 25.32
N ASP A 26 4.54 15.43 25.51
CA ASP A 26 4.78 16.58 26.39
C ASP A 26 4.30 16.23 27.81
N GLU A 27 5.24 16.02 28.73
CA GLU A 27 4.92 15.66 30.14
C GLU A 27 3.97 16.65 30.83
N LYS A 28 3.86 17.89 30.35
CA LYS A 28 2.96 18.90 30.91
C LYS A 28 1.53 18.80 30.43
N LYS A 29 1.29 18.11 29.32
CA LYS A 29 -0.02 18.00 28.65
C LYS A 29 -0.54 16.59 28.63
N ASP A 30 0.35 15.59 28.60
CA ASP A 30 -0.01 14.20 28.37
C ASP A 30 0.24 13.36 29.64
N ASP A 31 -0.73 12.54 30.03
CA ASP A 31 -0.58 11.58 31.12
C ASP A 31 0.19 10.34 30.63
N VAL A 32 1.52 10.47 30.62
CA VAL A 32 2.43 9.41 30.20
C VAL A 32 2.27 8.12 31.01
N VAL A 33 1.99 8.24 32.32
CA VAL A 33 1.83 7.07 33.20
C VAL A 33 0.50 6.37 32.94
N GLY A 34 -0.56 7.14 32.75
CA GLY A 34 -1.87 6.60 32.38
C GLY A 34 -1.81 5.87 31.04
N GLU A 35 -1.14 6.46 30.03
CA GLU A 35 -0.96 5.84 28.71
C GLU A 35 -0.18 4.52 28.79
N ILE A 36 0.86 4.44 29.64
CA ILE A 36 1.60 3.19 29.87
C ILE A 36 0.73 2.13 30.57
N ASN A 37 -0.06 2.52 31.57
CA ASN A 37 -0.96 1.59 32.23
C ASN A 37 -2.02 1.03 31.27
N GLU A 38 -2.59 1.89 30.42
CA GLU A 38 -3.51 1.45 29.38
C GLU A 38 -2.84 0.48 28.40
N MET A 39 -1.59 0.76 27.97
CA MET A 39 -0.82 -0.18 27.12
C MET A 39 -0.60 -1.52 27.82
N LEU A 40 -0.32 -1.54 29.12
CA LEU A 40 -0.15 -2.77 29.92
C LEU A 40 -1.45 -3.56 30.04
N ASP A 41 -2.57 -2.88 30.25
CA ASP A 41 -3.88 -3.54 30.36
C ASP A 41 -4.31 -4.14 29.01
N VAL A 42 -4.11 -3.42 27.91
CA VAL A 42 -4.31 -3.96 26.55
C VAL A 42 -3.41 -5.17 26.31
N GLN A 43 -2.13 -5.07 26.67
CA GLN A 43 -1.18 -6.16 26.53
C GLN A 43 -1.56 -7.40 27.36
N ARG A 44 -2.02 -7.22 28.60
CA ARG A 44 -2.52 -8.32 29.44
C ARG A 44 -3.74 -8.98 28.80
N ALA A 45 -4.68 -8.19 28.29
CA ALA A 45 -5.87 -8.67 27.62
C ALA A 45 -5.50 -9.44 26.32
N GLU A 46 -4.54 -8.94 25.54
CA GLU A 46 -4.04 -9.62 24.34
C GLU A 46 -3.26 -10.90 24.66
N SER A 47 -2.45 -10.89 25.74
CA SER A 47 -1.67 -12.05 26.17
C SER A 47 -2.53 -13.16 26.77
N ALA A 48 -3.70 -12.78 27.35
CA ALA A 48 -4.69 -13.75 27.84
C ALA A 48 -5.47 -14.41 26.70
N GLN A 49 -5.44 -13.85 25.48
CA GLN A 49 -6.06 -14.46 24.31
C GLN A 49 -5.13 -15.51 23.69
N GLU A 50 -5.59 -16.73 23.60
CA GLU A 50 -4.88 -17.79 22.92
C GLU A 50 -4.72 -17.43 21.43
N LYS A 51 -3.48 -17.42 20.94
CA LYS A 51 -3.19 -17.16 19.52
C LYS A 51 -3.64 -18.35 18.69
N TRP A 52 -4.54 -18.11 17.76
CA TRP A 52 -5.10 -19.17 16.93
C TRP A 52 -4.10 -19.68 15.90
N SER A 53 -4.01 -21.00 15.80
CA SER A 53 -3.29 -21.67 14.72
C SER A 53 -4.06 -21.57 13.40
N LEU A 54 -3.38 -21.79 12.28
CA LEU A 54 -4.02 -21.79 10.96
C LEU A 54 -5.17 -22.79 10.87
N SER A 55 -5.03 -23.97 11.47
CA SER A 55 -6.09 -25.00 11.48
C SER A 55 -7.35 -24.50 12.19
N GLN A 56 -7.21 -23.81 13.31
CA GLN A 56 -8.34 -23.21 14.04
C GLN A 56 -9.02 -22.11 13.21
N ILE A 57 -8.24 -21.25 12.52
CA ILE A 57 -8.78 -20.20 11.64
C ILE A 57 -9.59 -20.82 10.50
N LEU A 58 -9.11 -21.89 9.90
CA LEU A 58 -9.80 -22.57 8.79
C LEU A 58 -11.07 -23.32 9.25
N THR A 59 -11.11 -23.78 10.49
CA THR A 59 -12.25 -24.52 11.04
C THR A 59 -13.42 -23.58 11.37
N VAL A 60 -13.13 -22.40 11.89
CA VAL A 60 -14.16 -21.44 12.35
C VAL A 60 -14.65 -20.57 11.19
N LYS A 61 -15.94 -20.62 10.89
CA LYS A 61 -16.55 -19.99 9.71
C LYS A 61 -16.27 -18.49 9.58
N TRP A 62 -16.40 -17.71 10.66
CA TRP A 62 -16.17 -16.27 10.61
C TRP A 62 -14.69 -15.93 10.39
N ALA A 63 -13.77 -16.63 11.05
CA ALA A 63 -12.33 -16.41 10.94
C ALA A 63 -11.84 -16.74 9.53
N ARG A 64 -12.32 -17.87 8.97
CA ARG A 64 -12.06 -18.26 7.59
C ARG A 64 -12.57 -17.23 6.59
N LYS A 65 -13.79 -16.68 6.81
CA LYS A 65 -14.34 -15.62 5.95
C LYS A 65 -13.45 -14.38 5.97
N LEU A 66 -12.98 -13.95 7.13
CA LEU A 66 -12.06 -12.80 7.25
C LEU A 66 -10.72 -13.09 6.56
N LEU A 67 -10.17 -14.29 6.71
CA LEU A 67 -8.95 -14.69 6.01
C LEU A 67 -9.11 -14.59 4.48
N TYR A 68 -10.20 -15.12 3.92
CA TYR A 68 -10.47 -15.01 2.49
C TYR A 68 -10.64 -13.56 2.02
N ILE A 69 -11.31 -12.72 2.80
CA ILE A 69 -11.44 -11.29 2.47
C ILE A 69 -10.05 -10.63 2.40
N GLY A 70 -9.18 -10.88 3.37
CA GLY A 70 -7.83 -10.32 3.35
C GLY A 70 -6.98 -10.83 2.20
N ILE A 71 -7.07 -12.12 1.85
CA ILE A 71 -6.39 -12.71 0.69
C ILE A 71 -6.88 -12.05 -0.61
N VAL A 72 -8.20 -11.93 -0.79
CA VAL A 72 -8.79 -11.31 -1.99
C VAL A 72 -8.40 -9.83 -2.10
N LEU A 73 -8.41 -9.08 -1.00
CA LEU A 73 -7.95 -7.70 -0.98
C LEU A 73 -6.46 -7.59 -1.36
N GLY A 74 -5.62 -8.47 -0.82
CA GLY A 74 -4.19 -8.50 -1.16
C GLY A 74 -3.94 -8.82 -2.64
N ILE A 75 -4.62 -9.82 -3.19
CA ILE A 75 -4.52 -10.17 -4.61
C ILE A 75 -5.04 -9.01 -5.49
N ALA A 76 -6.20 -8.45 -5.16
CA ALA A 76 -6.79 -7.35 -5.91
C ALA A 76 -5.85 -6.13 -5.94
N ASP A 77 -5.18 -5.82 -4.82
CA ASP A 77 -4.21 -4.74 -4.72
C ASP A 77 -3.05 -4.90 -5.71
N GLN A 78 -2.53 -6.12 -5.90
CA GLN A 78 -1.46 -6.41 -6.85
C GLN A 78 -1.94 -6.44 -8.31
N LEU A 79 -3.13 -6.94 -8.57
CA LEU A 79 -3.72 -6.97 -9.91
C LEU A 79 -3.99 -5.58 -10.51
N THR A 80 -3.90 -4.51 -9.71
CA THR A 80 -3.92 -3.13 -10.23
C THR A 80 -2.74 -2.80 -11.16
N GLY A 81 -1.69 -3.63 -11.18
CA GLY A 81 -0.55 -3.47 -12.08
C GLY A 81 0.43 -2.36 -11.68
N ILE A 82 0.43 -1.90 -10.43
CA ILE A 82 1.32 -0.83 -9.97
C ILE A 82 2.79 -1.17 -10.18
N ASN A 83 3.19 -2.40 -9.85
CA ASN A 83 4.57 -2.85 -10.01
C ASN A 83 4.94 -2.95 -11.49
N THR A 84 4.05 -3.47 -12.32
CA THR A 84 4.21 -3.49 -13.79
C THR A 84 4.38 -2.07 -14.32
N ALA A 85 3.53 -1.12 -13.93
CA ALA A 85 3.67 0.26 -14.36
C ALA A 85 5.03 0.84 -13.95
N MET A 86 5.46 0.67 -12.70
CA MET A 86 6.73 1.23 -12.22
C MET A 86 7.95 0.60 -12.90
N TYR A 87 7.95 -0.72 -13.11
CA TYR A 87 9.09 -1.41 -13.73
C TYR A 87 9.17 -1.21 -15.24
N TYR A 88 8.04 -1.11 -15.93
CA TYR A 88 8.01 -1.01 -17.39
C TYR A 88 7.89 0.43 -17.91
N THR A 89 7.59 1.42 -17.08
CA THR A 89 7.50 2.83 -17.51
C THR A 89 8.76 3.29 -18.27
N PRO A 90 10.01 3.04 -17.81
CA PRO A 90 11.18 3.44 -18.57
C PRO A 90 11.26 2.77 -19.95
N LYS A 91 10.88 1.50 -20.04
CA LYS A 91 10.87 0.77 -21.31
C LYS A 91 9.80 1.30 -22.26
N ILE A 92 8.61 1.63 -21.75
CA ILE A 92 7.52 2.20 -22.54
C ILE A 92 7.91 3.59 -23.06
N LEU A 93 8.52 4.42 -22.23
CA LEU A 93 9.00 5.75 -22.65
C LEU A 93 10.12 5.63 -23.68
N ASN A 94 11.05 4.70 -23.49
CA ASN A 94 12.12 4.47 -24.45
C ASN A 94 11.57 3.95 -25.78
N ALA A 95 10.64 3.00 -25.75
CA ALA A 95 9.97 2.52 -26.96
C ALA A 95 9.20 3.65 -27.68
N ALA A 96 8.67 4.61 -26.94
CA ALA A 96 8.00 5.79 -27.49
C ALA A 96 8.97 6.90 -27.99
N GLY A 97 10.28 6.64 -28.03
CA GLY A 97 11.29 7.52 -28.60
C GLY A 97 12.04 8.42 -27.60
N VAL A 98 11.83 8.21 -26.29
CA VAL A 98 12.64 8.90 -25.26
C VAL A 98 13.94 8.15 -25.04
N PRO A 99 15.13 8.81 -25.05
CA PRO A 99 16.39 8.16 -24.71
C PRO A 99 16.31 7.43 -23.37
N MET A 100 16.95 6.25 -23.24
CA MET A 100 16.81 5.41 -22.03
C MET A 100 17.28 6.13 -20.75
N GLU A 101 18.31 6.95 -20.83
CA GLU A 101 18.81 7.75 -19.69
C GLU A 101 17.75 8.74 -19.21
N ASP A 102 17.09 9.44 -20.13
CA ASP A 102 16.00 10.35 -19.82
C ASP A 102 14.78 9.60 -19.31
N ALA A 103 14.45 8.44 -19.87
CA ALA A 103 13.34 7.61 -19.44
C ALA A 103 13.53 7.11 -18.00
N ILE A 104 14.75 6.74 -17.60
CA ILE A 104 15.09 6.38 -16.23
C ILE A 104 14.94 7.59 -15.29
N THR A 105 15.45 8.75 -15.72
CA THR A 105 15.33 10.00 -14.95
C THR A 105 13.87 10.40 -14.75
N LEU A 106 13.04 10.30 -15.78
CA LEU A 106 11.61 10.57 -15.72
C LEU A 106 10.87 9.60 -14.78
N ASN A 107 11.37 8.37 -14.63
CA ASN A 107 10.79 7.43 -13.66
C ASN A 107 11.02 7.87 -12.20
N VAL A 108 12.06 8.66 -11.91
CA VAL A 108 12.27 9.28 -10.60
C VAL A 108 11.13 10.26 -10.26
N VAL A 109 10.58 10.94 -11.27
CA VAL A 109 9.40 11.82 -11.09
C VAL A 109 8.21 11.00 -10.60
N SER A 110 7.98 9.82 -11.15
CA SER A 110 6.93 8.89 -10.68
C SER A 110 7.13 8.49 -9.22
N GLY A 111 8.39 8.26 -8.81
CA GLY A 111 8.76 7.99 -7.41
C GLY A 111 8.44 9.18 -6.48
N GLY A 112 8.76 10.40 -6.89
CA GLY A 112 8.41 11.62 -6.15
C GLY A 112 6.90 11.81 -6.00
N ILE A 113 6.15 11.58 -7.06
CA ILE A 113 4.68 11.61 -7.06
C ILE A 113 4.10 10.53 -6.14
N SER A 114 4.71 9.34 -6.12
CA SER A 114 4.36 8.26 -5.20
C SER A 114 4.49 8.69 -3.73
N ALA A 115 5.59 9.35 -3.38
CA ALA A 115 5.80 9.86 -2.01
C ALA A 115 4.75 10.91 -1.62
N ILE A 116 4.44 11.85 -2.53
CA ILE A 116 3.38 12.85 -2.31
C ILE A 116 2.02 12.15 -2.18
N GLY A 117 1.71 11.19 -3.05
CA GLY A 117 0.49 10.39 -2.99
C GLY A 117 0.34 9.68 -1.65
N SER A 118 1.40 9.07 -1.13
CA SER A 118 1.39 8.42 0.19
C SER A 118 1.09 9.39 1.33
N ALA A 119 1.68 10.58 1.31
CA ALA A 119 1.40 11.63 2.31
C ALA A 119 -0.07 12.08 2.27
N VAL A 120 -0.60 12.31 1.06
CA VAL A 120 -2.03 12.62 0.85
C VAL A 120 -2.91 11.46 1.32
N GLY A 121 -2.50 10.23 1.05
CA GLY A 121 -3.21 9.02 1.48
C GLY A 121 -3.37 8.91 2.99
N LEU A 122 -2.32 9.18 3.74
CA LEU A 122 -2.36 9.22 5.20
C LEU A 122 -3.38 10.26 5.71
N TRP A 123 -3.39 11.44 5.09
CA TRP A 123 -4.36 12.48 5.43
C TRP A 123 -5.79 12.08 5.08
N LEU A 124 -6.03 11.47 3.91
CA LEU A 124 -7.34 10.99 3.48
C LEU A 124 -7.89 9.92 4.41
N VAL A 125 -7.07 8.93 4.79
CA VAL A 125 -7.47 7.84 5.71
C VAL A 125 -7.77 8.37 7.11
N ALA A 126 -7.08 9.42 7.56
CA ALA A 126 -7.34 10.07 8.84
C ALA A 126 -8.65 10.90 8.84
N ARG A 127 -9.05 11.45 7.68
CA ARG A 127 -10.17 12.40 7.59
C ARG A 127 -11.47 11.78 7.10
N PHE A 128 -11.41 10.78 6.23
CA PHE A 128 -12.57 10.20 5.55
C PHE A 128 -12.77 8.73 5.91
N ALA A 129 -14.02 8.25 5.75
CA ALA A 129 -14.32 6.85 5.93
C ALA A 129 -13.57 5.99 4.91
N ARG A 130 -12.81 5.02 5.40
CA ARG A 130 -11.92 4.12 4.61
C ARG A 130 -12.61 3.48 3.41
N ARG A 131 -13.90 3.09 3.58
CA ARG A 131 -14.69 2.51 2.50
C ARG A 131 -14.80 3.45 1.30
N HIS A 132 -15.10 4.73 1.52
CA HIS A 132 -15.25 5.69 0.43
C HIS A 132 -13.91 5.98 -0.24
N VAL A 133 -12.85 6.17 0.55
CA VAL A 133 -11.51 6.39 0.01
C VAL A 133 -11.10 5.22 -0.88
N GLY A 134 -11.29 3.96 -0.42
CA GLY A 134 -10.97 2.78 -1.21
C GLY A 134 -11.81 2.69 -2.51
N MET A 135 -13.12 2.93 -2.44
CA MET A 135 -13.98 2.88 -3.62
C MET A 135 -13.59 3.93 -4.68
N TYR A 136 -13.32 5.17 -4.27
CA TYR A 136 -12.89 6.22 -5.19
C TYR A 136 -11.49 5.98 -5.73
N GLN A 137 -10.61 5.39 -4.94
CA GLN A 137 -9.29 4.95 -5.39
C GLN A 137 -9.39 3.91 -6.51
N GLU A 138 -10.15 2.83 -6.30
CA GLU A 138 -10.29 1.76 -7.29
C GLU A 138 -10.96 2.27 -8.58
N LEU A 139 -11.95 3.17 -8.45
CA LEU A 139 -12.54 3.85 -9.61
C LEU A 139 -11.51 4.69 -10.36
N GLY A 140 -10.72 5.48 -9.65
CA GLY A 140 -9.67 6.31 -10.24
C GLY A 140 -8.59 5.47 -10.93
N ILE A 141 -8.18 4.34 -10.34
CA ILE A 141 -7.26 3.38 -10.94
C ILE A 141 -7.85 2.83 -12.24
N THR A 142 -9.10 2.38 -12.22
CA THR A 142 -9.78 1.83 -13.40
C THR A 142 -9.84 2.85 -14.53
N ILE A 143 -10.20 4.10 -14.24
CA ILE A 143 -10.24 5.18 -15.24
C ILE A 143 -8.84 5.46 -15.80
N SER A 144 -7.82 5.51 -14.94
CA SER A 144 -6.44 5.77 -15.37
C SER A 144 -5.90 4.68 -16.27
N LEU A 145 -6.17 3.40 -15.94
CA LEU A 145 -5.75 2.26 -16.76
C LEU A 145 -6.52 2.21 -18.10
N ALA A 146 -7.80 2.51 -18.08
CA ALA A 146 -8.58 2.61 -19.32
C ALA A 146 -8.07 3.73 -20.24
N ALA A 147 -7.73 4.90 -19.65
CA ALA A 147 -7.13 6.01 -20.39
C ALA A 147 -5.76 5.62 -20.95
N LEU A 148 -4.91 4.96 -20.16
CA LEU A 148 -3.60 4.48 -20.61
C LEU A 148 -3.73 3.49 -21.78
N SER A 149 -4.66 2.54 -21.67
CA SER A 149 -4.96 1.56 -22.71
C SER A 149 -5.46 2.23 -24.00
N ALA A 150 -6.35 3.22 -23.88
CA ALA A 150 -6.84 3.98 -25.03
C ALA A 150 -5.72 4.78 -25.73
N VAL A 151 -4.90 5.46 -24.95
CA VAL A 151 -3.75 6.22 -25.50
C VAL A 151 -2.76 5.28 -26.20
N PHE A 152 -2.47 4.13 -25.60
CA PHE A 152 -1.60 3.15 -26.21
C PHE A 152 -2.19 2.62 -27.53
N ALA A 153 -3.47 2.26 -27.54
CA ALA A 153 -4.13 1.75 -28.73
C ALA A 153 -4.23 2.75 -29.89
N VAL A 154 -4.41 4.04 -29.57
CA VAL A 154 -4.61 5.08 -30.60
C VAL A 154 -3.30 5.71 -31.08
N PHE A 155 -2.35 5.96 -30.16
CA PHE A 155 -1.17 6.77 -30.46
C PHE A 155 0.15 6.00 -30.49
N ILE A 156 0.17 4.72 -30.06
CA ILE A 156 1.39 3.92 -30.03
C ILE A 156 1.25 2.66 -30.87
N SER A 157 0.19 1.87 -30.67
CA SER A 157 0.00 0.60 -31.36
C SER A 157 0.05 0.67 -32.90
N PRO A 158 -0.50 1.71 -33.57
CA PRO A 158 -0.43 1.82 -35.04
C PRO A 158 0.99 2.06 -35.58
N TYR A 159 1.92 2.45 -34.72
CA TYR A 159 3.31 2.78 -35.07
C TYR A 159 4.30 1.71 -34.59
N LEU A 160 3.80 0.62 -34.00
CA LEU A 160 4.60 -0.56 -33.61
C LEU A 160 4.88 -1.41 -34.85
N ASP A 161 6.17 -1.68 -35.11
CA ASP A 161 6.57 -2.69 -36.08
C ASP A 161 6.52 -4.10 -35.46
N GLY A 162 6.72 -5.15 -36.28
CA GLY A 162 6.71 -6.55 -35.81
C GLY A 162 7.82 -6.91 -34.82
N GLU A 163 8.81 -6.04 -34.64
CA GLU A 163 9.93 -6.21 -33.70
C GLU A 163 9.71 -5.41 -32.40
N GLY A 164 8.60 -4.68 -32.30
CA GLY A 164 8.26 -3.88 -31.11
C GLY A 164 8.93 -2.51 -31.06
N ASN A 165 9.55 -2.06 -32.17
CA ASN A 165 10.06 -0.70 -32.26
C ASN A 165 8.97 0.25 -32.73
N ILE A 166 9.00 1.49 -32.24
CA ILE A 166 8.04 2.53 -32.60
C ILE A 166 8.69 3.47 -33.63
N SER A 167 8.07 3.57 -34.79
CA SER A 167 8.54 4.45 -35.87
C SER A 167 7.46 5.44 -36.26
N GLY A 168 7.75 6.74 -36.09
CA GLY A 168 6.84 7.81 -36.54
C GLY A 168 5.68 8.14 -35.62
N ALA A 169 5.70 7.69 -34.37
CA ALA A 169 4.67 8.06 -33.39
C ALA A 169 4.69 9.56 -33.08
N PRO A 170 3.54 10.17 -32.74
CA PRO A 170 3.49 11.59 -32.39
C PRO A 170 4.41 11.93 -31.21
N THR A 171 5.14 13.01 -31.30
CA THR A 171 6.12 13.47 -30.27
C THR A 171 5.51 13.72 -28.89
N PHE A 172 4.21 13.95 -28.82
CA PHE A 172 3.51 14.14 -27.54
C PHE A 172 3.10 12.82 -26.86
N ALA A 173 3.07 11.70 -27.59
CA ALA A 173 2.58 10.42 -27.07
C ALA A 173 3.33 9.92 -25.81
N PRO A 174 4.69 9.97 -25.74
CA PRO A 174 5.43 9.60 -24.53
C PRO A 174 5.06 10.46 -23.31
N TRP A 175 4.87 11.76 -23.52
CA TRP A 175 4.50 12.67 -22.44
C TRP A 175 3.09 12.45 -21.93
N LEU A 176 2.17 12.10 -22.82
CA LEU A 176 0.81 11.74 -22.47
C LEU A 176 0.79 10.44 -21.64
N VAL A 177 1.54 9.43 -22.05
CA VAL A 177 1.71 8.17 -21.28
C VAL A 177 2.29 8.47 -19.92
N LEU A 178 3.37 9.23 -19.83
CA LEU A 178 4.00 9.60 -18.55
C LEU A 178 3.00 10.32 -17.63
N GLY A 179 2.25 11.28 -18.16
CA GLY A 179 1.24 12.03 -17.39
C GLY A 179 0.16 11.11 -16.80
N ILE A 180 -0.36 10.17 -17.59
CA ILE A 180 -1.36 9.20 -17.13
C ILE A 180 -0.77 8.24 -16.09
N VAL A 181 0.46 7.76 -16.30
CA VAL A 181 1.16 6.91 -15.32
C VAL A 181 1.37 7.67 -14.01
N CYS A 182 1.76 8.93 -14.05
CA CYS A 182 1.91 9.75 -12.85
C CYS A 182 0.59 9.91 -12.09
N ILE A 183 -0.52 10.14 -12.80
CA ILE A 183 -1.86 10.21 -12.21
C ILE A 183 -2.25 8.86 -11.59
N PHE A 184 -2.04 7.77 -12.30
CA PHE A 184 -2.28 6.41 -11.81
C PHE A 184 -1.48 6.12 -10.53
N VAL A 185 -0.17 6.40 -10.53
CA VAL A 185 0.70 6.20 -9.37
C VAL A 185 0.24 7.05 -8.19
N PHE A 186 -0.09 8.31 -8.43
CA PHE A 186 -0.62 9.20 -7.39
C PHE A 186 -1.91 8.66 -6.76
N ILE A 187 -2.89 8.27 -7.57
CA ILE A 187 -4.16 7.72 -7.10
C ILE A 187 -3.91 6.42 -6.33
N LYS A 188 -3.08 5.53 -6.86
CA LYS A 188 -2.76 4.25 -6.21
C LYS A 188 -2.10 4.46 -4.85
N GLN A 189 -1.17 5.38 -4.73
CA GLN A 189 -0.47 5.68 -3.48
C GLN A 189 -1.29 6.53 -2.51
N SER A 190 -2.27 7.30 -3.00
CA SER A 190 -3.19 8.06 -2.15
C SER A 190 -4.18 7.16 -1.39
N GLY A 191 -4.32 5.93 -1.78
CA GLY A 191 -5.22 4.97 -1.14
C GLY A 191 -4.48 3.82 -0.48
N THR A 192 -3.66 4.07 0.52
CA THR A 192 -3.08 3.03 1.39
C THR A 192 -4.13 2.25 2.20
N VAL A 193 -5.42 2.39 1.81
CA VAL A 193 -6.58 1.81 2.49
C VAL A 193 -6.50 0.29 2.52
N SER A 194 -6.04 -0.36 1.46
CA SER A 194 -5.92 -1.82 1.41
C SER A 194 -5.03 -2.36 2.54
N TRP A 195 -3.87 -1.74 2.76
CA TRP A 195 -2.95 -2.13 3.83
C TRP A 195 -3.52 -1.89 5.22
N VAL A 196 -4.20 -0.75 5.41
CA VAL A 196 -4.86 -0.41 6.68
C VAL A 196 -6.01 -1.38 6.94
N LEU A 197 -6.88 -1.62 5.95
CA LEU A 197 -8.01 -2.55 6.08
C LEU A 197 -7.54 -3.96 6.42
N VAL A 198 -6.54 -4.50 5.70
CA VAL A 198 -6.02 -5.84 5.96
C VAL A 198 -5.45 -5.95 7.38
N SER A 199 -4.85 -4.89 7.92
CA SER A 199 -4.34 -4.90 9.30
C SER A 199 -5.42 -4.80 10.36
N GLU A 200 -6.56 -4.16 10.08
CA GLU A 200 -7.62 -3.88 11.04
C GLU A 200 -8.78 -4.88 11.02
N ILE A 201 -8.97 -5.58 9.90
CA ILE A 201 -10.08 -6.53 9.75
C ILE A 201 -9.96 -7.73 10.70
N TYR A 202 -8.76 -8.06 11.17
CA TYR A 202 -8.49 -9.21 11.99
C TYR A 202 -8.54 -8.89 13.48
N PRO A 203 -9.36 -9.63 14.29
CA PRO A 203 -9.27 -9.62 15.73
C PRO A 203 -7.87 -10.04 16.23
N ALA A 204 -7.49 -9.56 17.42
CA ALA A 204 -6.16 -9.77 18.00
C ALA A 204 -5.72 -11.24 17.99
N ALA A 205 -6.62 -12.18 18.35
CA ALA A 205 -6.34 -13.62 18.44
C ALA A 205 -5.87 -14.24 17.11
N VAL A 206 -6.37 -13.77 15.96
CA VAL A 206 -6.09 -14.33 14.63
C VAL A 206 -5.19 -13.43 13.78
N ARG A 207 -4.97 -12.18 14.20
CA ARG A 207 -4.31 -11.12 13.42
C ARG A 207 -2.94 -11.56 12.90
N GLY A 208 -2.06 -12.06 13.76
CA GLY A 208 -0.70 -12.42 13.38
C GLY A 208 -0.65 -13.46 12.25
N THR A 209 -1.39 -14.56 12.42
CA THR A 209 -1.41 -15.66 11.43
C THR A 209 -2.14 -15.23 10.15
N ALA A 210 -3.32 -14.60 10.27
CA ALA A 210 -4.13 -14.24 9.12
C ALA A 210 -3.49 -13.11 8.29
N LEU A 211 -2.91 -12.10 8.95
CA LEU A 211 -2.18 -11.02 8.28
C LEU A 211 -0.94 -11.56 7.56
N GLY A 212 -0.17 -12.44 8.20
CA GLY A 212 1.00 -13.06 7.57
C GLY A 212 0.64 -13.82 6.29
N ILE A 213 -0.45 -14.57 6.29
CA ILE A 213 -0.94 -15.29 5.11
C ILE A 213 -1.43 -14.30 4.03
N ALA A 214 -2.22 -13.30 4.40
CA ALA A 214 -2.73 -12.32 3.45
C ALA A 214 -1.58 -11.55 2.76
N VAL A 215 -0.58 -11.10 3.52
CA VAL A 215 0.60 -10.41 2.98
C VAL A 215 1.47 -11.38 2.15
N GLY A 216 1.67 -12.61 2.61
CA GLY A 216 2.37 -13.63 1.84
C GLY A 216 1.72 -13.90 0.49
N THR A 217 0.38 -14.02 0.45
CA THR A 217 -0.39 -14.21 -0.78
C THR A 217 -0.31 -12.99 -1.70
N LEU A 218 -0.31 -11.78 -1.14
CA LEU A 218 -0.11 -10.53 -1.87
C LEU A 218 1.22 -10.54 -2.63
N TRP A 219 2.31 -10.92 -1.98
CA TRP A 219 3.63 -11.00 -2.62
C TRP A 219 3.75 -12.12 -3.63
N LEU A 220 3.09 -13.26 -3.40
CA LEU A 220 3.00 -14.34 -4.38
C LEU A 220 2.22 -13.92 -5.63
N ALA A 221 1.18 -13.10 -5.47
CA ALA A 221 0.43 -12.56 -6.60
C ALA A 221 1.20 -11.48 -7.39
N ASN A 222 2.27 -10.92 -6.81
CA ASN A 222 3.15 -9.96 -7.47
C ASN A 222 4.25 -10.62 -8.31
N ALA A 223 4.60 -11.87 -8.03
CA ALA A 223 5.65 -12.63 -8.71
C ALA A 223 5.21 -13.12 -10.10
#